data_792dc1bb7fcfcd59ce153a33b2b53d73
#
_entry.id   792dc1bb7fcfcd59ce153a33b2b53d73
#
_cell.length_a   1.000
_cell.length_b   1.000
_cell.length_c   1.000
_cell.angle_alpha   90.00
_cell.angle_beta   90.00
_cell.angle_gamma   90.00
#
_symmetry.space_group_name_H-M   'P 1'
#
loop_
_entity.id
_entity.type
_entity.pdbx_description
1 polymer ?
#
loop_
_entity_poly.entity_id
_entity_poly.type
_entity_poly.pdbx_seq_one_letter_code
_entity_poly.pdbx_strand_id
1 'polypeptide(L)'
;MENKPLSLLELNSLVRRSITSCLPDEYWVQAELSDVRVNYSGHCYLEFVQKDATGNALLAKARGIIWANVFTRLRSYFERETGQAFVSGLKVLVKVTVDFHELYGYSLTVVNIDPTYTLGDMVRRRKEILRQLDEEGILTLNKELKLPVLTQRIAVISSATAAGYGDFCNQLLHNSFGFVFYPRLFQAIMQGEQVEQSIIQALDRINATRDNWDVVVIIRGGGATSDLSGFDTYDLAANCAQFPLPIITGIGHERDDTVLDMISHTRVKTPTAAAEFLINHVRQTAQELETYEEVIYQEVPRLLQQEKQRLDSFITRIPGQVQMRLQRENFRQEKFQNRMKTAWQSRLLQENYRLQLMPRLLSALQNRVQRETHRLELLAQRVDSASPEKLLKKGYSLTLLDGKVVTDASQLKPGDEVETRLAKGKFRSKVINK
;
A
#
# COMPACT_ATOMS: atom_id res chain seq x y z
N MET A 1 -1.22 -67.79 -25.75
CA MET A 1 -1.24 -67.64 -24.29
C MET A 1 -2.65 -67.16 -23.95
N GLU A 2 -3.50 -68.00 -23.35
CA GLU A 2 -4.81 -67.62 -22.90
C GLU A 2 -4.68 -66.54 -21.79
N ASN A 3 -5.16 -65.36 -22.09
CA ASN A 3 -5.18 -64.26 -21.12
C ASN A 3 -6.26 -64.57 -20.05
N LYS A 4 -5.83 -65.18 -18.96
CA LYS A 4 -6.72 -65.40 -17.81
C LYS A 4 -7.22 -64.04 -17.32
N PRO A 5 -8.52 -63.81 -17.14
CA PRO A 5 -9.03 -62.55 -16.67
C PRO A 5 -8.47 -62.24 -15.28
N LEU A 6 -7.87 -61.04 -15.13
CA LEU A 6 -7.36 -60.55 -13.85
C LEU A 6 -8.45 -59.80 -13.08
N SER A 7 -8.45 -59.94 -11.79
CA SER A 7 -9.21 -59.04 -10.92
C SER A 7 -8.62 -57.65 -10.93
N LEU A 8 -9.40 -56.63 -10.57
CA LEU A 8 -8.92 -55.26 -10.47
C LEU A 8 -7.74 -55.10 -9.49
N LEU A 9 -7.80 -55.87 -8.38
CA LEU A 9 -6.71 -55.87 -7.39
C LEU A 9 -5.43 -56.45 -7.97
N GLU A 10 -5.51 -57.56 -8.72
CA GLU A 10 -4.34 -58.18 -9.36
C GLU A 10 -3.73 -57.24 -10.39
N LEU A 11 -4.55 -56.55 -11.20
CA LEU A 11 -4.09 -55.60 -12.17
C LEU A 11 -3.39 -54.40 -11.46
N ASN A 12 -4.01 -53.82 -10.43
CA ASN A 12 -3.42 -52.71 -9.67
C ASN A 12 -2.13 -53.11 -8.96
N SER A 13 -2.02 -54.35 -8.47
CA SER A 13 -0.78 -54.87 -7.87
C SER A 13 0.34 -55.05 -8.91
N LEU A 14 0.00 -55.42 -10.15
CA LEU A 14 0.96 -55.43 -11.26
C LEU A 14 1.46 -54.01 -11.58
N VAL A 15 0.54 -53.05 -11.70
CA VAL A 15 0.87 -51.64 -11.91
C VAL A 15 1.80 -51.12 -10.81
N ARG A 16 1.46 -51.41 -9.55
CA ARG A 16 2.31 -51.04 -8.42
C ARG A 16 3.73 -51.60 -8.54
N ARG A 17 3.88 -52.90 -8.78
CA ARG A 17 5.18 -53.53 -8.95
C ARG A 17 5.96 -52.93 -10.13
N SER A 18 5.30 -52.66 -11.24
CA SER A 18 5.94 -52.04 -12.41
C SER A 18 6.43 -50.65 -12.10
N ILE A 19 5.62 -49.80 -11.43
CA ILE A 19 6.03 -48.47 -11.03
C ILE A 19 7.17 -48.52 -10.05
N THR A 20 7.12 -49.34 -9.00
CA THR A 20 8.19 -49.45 -7.99
C THR A 20 9.50 -49.98 -8.60
N SER A 21 9.44 -50.88 -9.60
CA SER A 21 10.66 -51.37 -10.24
C SER A 21 11.24 -50.45 -11.31
N CYS A 22 10.39 -49.68 -12.00
CA CYS A 22 10.84 -48.75 -13.04
C CYS A 22 11.22 -47.37 -12.51
N LEU A 23 10.69 -46.95 -11.36
CA LEU A 23 10.90 -45.65 -10.74
C LEU A 23 11.32 -45.81 -9.26
N PRO A 24 12.43 -46.49 -8.97
CA PRO A 24 12.86 -46.75 -7.58
C PRO A 24 13.53 -45.56 -6.90
N ASP A 25 13.94 -44.55 -7.68
CA ASP A 25 14.72 -43.42 -7.19
C ASP A 25 13.82 -42.26 -6.69
N GLU A 26 14.47 -41.30 -6.06
CA GLU A 26 13.88 -40.02 -5.73
C GLU A 26 14.14 -39.02 -6.88
N TYR A 27 13.09 -38.32 -7.29
CA TYR A 27 13.11 -37.41 -8.43
C TYR A 27 12.84 -35.97 -7.98
N TRP A 28 13.60 -35.02 -8.53
CA TRP A 28 13.28 -33.62 -8.40
C TRP A 28 12.22 -33.22 -9.41
N VAL A 29 11.08 -32.73 -8.92
CA VAL A 29 9.92 -32.33 -9.73
C VAL A 29 9.61 -30.87 -9.52
N GLN A 30 9.51 -30.14 -10.64
CA GLN A 30 9.02 -28.76 -10.66
C GLN A 30 7.51 -28.78 -10.88
N ALA A 31 6.76 -28.16 -10.00
CA ALA A 31 5.30 -28.08 -10.11
C ALA A 31 4.77 -26.84 -9.40
N GLU A 32 3.53 -26.48 -9.73
CA GLU A 32 2.74 -25.50 -8.98
C GLU A 32 1.82 -26.24 -8.01
N LEU A 33 1.71 -25.75 -6.79
CA LEU A 33 0.76 -26.25 -5.78
C LEU A 33 -0.62 -25.68 -6.07
N SER A 34 -1.54 -26.47 -6.58
CA SER A 34 -2.93 -26.02 -6.79
C SER A 34 -3.80 -26.14 -5.53
N ASP A 35 -3.44 -27.08 -4.65
CA ASP A 35 -4.14 -27.30 -3.39
C ASP A 35 -3.16 -27.77 -2.31
N VAL A 36 -3.34 -27.27 -1.09
CA VAL A 36 -2.55 -27.64 0.09
C VAL A 36 -3.49 -27.84 1.27
N ARG A 37 -3.63 -29.08 1.75
CA ARG A 37 -4.54 -29.42 2.85
C ARG A 37 -3.81 -30.22 3.93
N VAL A 38 -3.89 -29.75 5.15
CA VAL A 38 -3.37 -30.47 6.30
C VAL A 38 -4.53 -31.14 7.03
N ASN A 39 -4.46 -32.45 7.24
CA ASN A 39 -5.46 -33.20 7.98
C ASN A 39 -5.20 -33.15 9.51
N TYR A 40 -6.15 -33.67 10.29
CA TYR A 40 -6.03 -33.75 11.75
C TYR A 40 -4.83 -34.56 12.24
N SER A 41 -4.36 -35.53 11.45
CA SER A 41 -3.19 -36.36 11.75
C SER A 41 -1.87 -35.70 11.41
N GLY A 42 -1.91 -34.43 10.91
CA GLY A 42 -0.72 -33.65 10.55
C GLY A 42 -0.14 -33.99 9.17
N HIS A 43 -0.73 -34.90 8.40
CA HIS A 43 -0.33 -35.16 7.02
C HIS A 43 -0.79 -34.00 6.12
N CYS A 44 0.10 -33.59 5.20
CA CYS A 44 -0.23 -32.60 4.21
C CYS A 44 -0.51 -33.27 2.85
N TYR A 45 -1.71 -33.07 2.36
CA TYR A 45 -2.13 -33.51 1.02
C TYR A 45 -1.98 -32.35 0.05
N LEU A 46 -1.34 -32.64 -1.07
CA LEU A 46 -0.97 -31.68 -2.10
C LEU A 46 -1.62 -32.06 -3.43
N GLU A 47 -1.87 -31.06 -4.22
CA GLU A 47 -2.18 -31.25 -5.62
C GLU A 47 -1.15 -30.46 -6.45
N PHE A 48 -0.33 -31.20 -7.20
CA PHE A 48 0.65 -30.65 -8.12
C PHE A 48 0.04 -30.47 -9.50
N VAL A 49 0.27 -29.30 -10.08
CA VAL A 49 -0.16 -29.00 -11.45
C VAL A 49 1.02 -28.41 -12.25
N GLN A 50 0.99 -28.66 -13.54
CA GLN A 50 1.84 -28.00 -14.51
C GLN A 50 0.92 -27.38 -15.57
N LYS A 51 1.05 -26.08 -15.78
CA LYS A 51 0.36 -25.33 -16.81
C LYS A 51 1.26 -25.10 -18.01
N ASP A 52 0.68 -24.80 -19.15
CA ASP A 52 1.44 -24.34 -20.33
C ASP A 52 2.09 -22.96 -20.10
N ALA A 53 2.91 -22.53 -21.06
CA ALA A 53 3.59 -21.23 -20.99
C ALA A 53 2.62 -20.03 -20.94
N THR A 54 1.37 -20.22 -21.39
CA THR A 54 0.34 -19.18 -21.37
C THR A 54 -0.50 -19.22 -20.08
N GLY A 55 -0.33 -20.24 -19.24
CA GLY A 55 -1.07 -20.43 -17.99
C GLY A 55 -2.52 -20.92 -18.13
N ASN A 56 -2.99 -21.11 -19.37
CA ASN A 56 -4.40 -21.41 -19.66
C ASN A 56 -4.72 -22.89 -19.74
N ALA A 57 -3.77 -23.75 -20.11
CA ALA A 57 -4.01 -25.18 -20.24
C ALA A 57 -3.25 -25.98 -19.17
N LEU A 58 -3.94 -26.94 -18.55
CA LEU A 58 -3.35 -27.86 -17.61
C LEU A 58 -2.65 -28.98 -18.41
N LEU A 59 -1.33 -29.08 -18.29
CA LEU A 59 -0.52 -30.08 -18.98
C LEU A 59 -0.37 -31.37 -18.17
N ALA A 60 -0.23 -31.25 -16.86
CA ALA A 60 -0.08 -32.40 -15.98
C ALA A 60 -0.66 -32.10 -14.59
N LYS A 61 -1.12 -33.17 -13.93
CA LYS A 61 -1.66 -33.12 -12.59
C LYS A 61 -1.30 -34.39 -11.82
N ALA A 62 -0.85 -34.21 -10.58
CA ALA A 62 -0.55 -35.35 -9.69
C ALA A 62 -0.98 -35.01 -8.26
N ARG A 63 -1.40 -36.05 -7.53
CA ARG A 63 -1.62 -35.94 -6.08
C ARG A 63 -0.30 -36.11 -5.37
N GLY A 64 -0.11 -35.34 -4.29
CA GLY A 64 1.06 -35.46 -3.42
C GLY A 64 0.67 -35.64 -1.97
N ILE A 65 1.57 -36.23 -1.23
CA ILE A 65 1.47 -36.35 0.22
C ILE A 65 2.81 -36.00 0.86
N ILE A 66 2.74 -35.25 1.97
CA ILE A 66 3.87 -35.09 2.89
C ILE A 66 3.44 -35.70 4.22
N TRP A 67 4.17 -36.69 4.69
CA TRP A 67 3.88 -37.33 5.98
C TRP A 67 4.14 -36.36 7.14
N ALA A 68 3.35 -36.43 8.21
CA ALA A 68 3.36 -35.47 9.30
C ALA A 68 4.74 -35.17 9.89
N ASN A 69 5.55 -36.21 10.09
CA ASN A 69 6.92 -36.09 10.59
C ASN A 69 7.87 -35.32 9.67
N VAL A 70 7.66 -35.44 8.36
CA VAL A 70 8.41 -34.72 7.32
C VAL A 70 7.84 -33.32 7.14
N PHE A 71 6.51 -33.20 7.11
CA PHE A 71 5.81 -31.94 6.85
C PHE A 71 6.17 -30.85 7.85
N THR A 72 6.14 -31.14 9.14
CA THR A 72 6.48 -30.15 10.17
C THR A 72 7.89 -29.57 9.97
N ARG A 73 8.85 -30.41 9.63
CA ARG A 73 10.24 -29.99 9.37
C ARG A 73 10.36 -29.22 8.05
N LEU A 74 9.79 -29.74 6.96
CA LEU A 74 9.87 -29.12 5.64
C LEU A 74 9.14 -27.78 5.61
N ARG A 75 7.99 -27.68 6.23
CA ARG A 75 7.22 -26.44 6.34
C ARG A 75 8.04 -25.37 7.06
N SER A 76 8.54 -25.68 8.26
CA SER A 76 9.35 -24.72 9.04
C SER A 76 10.64 -24.30 8.30
N TYR A 77 11.27 -25.22 7.61
CA TYR A 77 12.44 -24.95 6.78
C TYR A 77 12.09 -24.03 5.61
N PHE A 78 11.05 -24.37 4.84
CA PHE A 78 10.60 -23.59 3.70
C PHE A 78 10.18 -22.17 4.10
N GLU A 79 9.31 -22.04 5.12
CA GLU A 79 8.81 -20.75 5.61
C GLU A 79 9.95 -19.87 6.16
N ARG A 80 10.96 -20.43 6.79
CA ARG A 80 12.12 -19.69 7.28
C ARG A 80 13.00 -19.17 6.15
N GLU A 81 13.27 -20.00 5.12
CA GLU A 81 14.16 -19.63 4.02
C GLU A 81 13.48 -18.72 3.00
N THR A 82 12.19 -18.94 2.73
CA THR A 82 11.44 -18.15 1.72
C THR A 82 10.71 -16.95 2.29
N GLY A 83 10.50 -16.90 3.61
CA GLY A 83 9.64 -15.91 4.24
C GLY A 83 8.15 -16.05 3.90
N GLN A 84 7.74 -17.14 3.21
CA GLN A 84 6.37 -17.37 2.76
C GLN A 84 5.74 -18.57 3.45
N ALA A 85 4.42 -18.49 3.69
CA ALA A 85 3.65 -19.62 4.12
C ALA A 85 3.59 -20.68 3.01
N PHE A 86 3.59 -21.97 3.39
CA PHE A 86 3.47 -23.09 2.46
C PHE A 86 2.00 -23.29 2.07
N VAL A 87 1.58 -22.60 1.00
CA VAL A 87 0.18 -22.54 0.53
C VAL A 87 0.06 -22.84 -0.96
N SER A 88 -1.17 -22.92 -1.47
CA SER A 88 -1.46 -23.03 -2.90
C SER A 88 -0.95 -21.82 -3.69
N GLY A 89 -0.75 -22.00 -5.00
CA GLY A 89 -0.23 -20.97 -5.92
C GLY A 89 1.28 -20.90 -6.03
N LEU A 90 2.04 -21.57 -5.15
CA LEU A 90 3.50 -21.57 -5.16
C LEU A 90 4.06 -22.53 -6.23
N LYS A 91 5.07 -22.06 -6.96
CA LYS A 91 5.92 -22.93 -7.74
C LYS A 91 7.05 -23.46 -6.88
N VAL A 92 7.14 -24.77 -6.80
CA VAL A 92 8.08 -25.49 -5.94
C VAL A 92 8.93 -26.46 -6.73
N LEU A 93 10.15 -26.67 -6.26
CA LEU A 93 11.00 -27.78 -6.65
C LEU A 93 11.03 -28.75 -5.48
N VAL A 94 10.36 -29.89 -5.65
CA VAL A 94 10.24 -30.91 -4.60
C VAL A 94 10.92 -32.20 -5.01
N LYS A 95 11.55 -32.85 -4.04
CA LYS A 95 12.09 -34.18 -4.22
C LYS A 95 11.02 -35.19 -3.79
N VAL A 96 10.64 -36.08 -4.71
CA VAL A 96 9.52 -36.99 -4.52
C VAL A 96 9.91 -38.45 -4.82
N THR A 97 9.24 -39.39 -4.17
CA THR A 97 9.14 -40.77 -4.61
C THR A 97 7.80 -40.99 -5.29
N VAL A 98 7.79 -41.89 -6.25
CA VAL A 98 6.60 -42.22 -7.01
C VAL A 98 5.95 -43.46 -6.39
N ASP A 99 4.71 -43.30 -5.92
CA ASP A 99 3.96 -44.34 -5.25
C ASP A 99 2.66 -44.68 -5.98
N PHE A 100 2.25 -45.93 -5.93
CA PHE A 100 0.94 -46.38 -6.41
C PHE A 100 0.26 -47.25 -5.35
N HIS A 101 -0.92 -46.84 -4.96
CA HIS A 101 -1.73 -47.59 -4.02
C HIS A 101 -2.92 -48.22 -4.74
N GLU A 102 -3.22 -49.50 -4.46
CA GLU A 102 -4.26 -50.29 -5.15
C GLU A 102 -5.65 -49.63 -5.08
N LEU A 103 -5.97 -48.91 -3.99
CA LEU A 103 -7.25 -48.21 -3.81
C LEU A 103 -7.20 -46.74 -4.24
N TYR A 104 -6.08 -46.07 -4.03
CA TYR A 104 -5.99 -44.60 -4.20
C TYR A 104 -5.28 -44.18 -5.48
N GLY A 105 -4.64 -45.13 -6.17
CA GLY A 105 -3.96 -44.90 -7.43
C GLY A 105 -2.59 -44.25 -7.26
N TYR A 106 -2.18 -43.52 -8.28
CA TYR A 106 -0.88 -42.82 -8.38
C TYR A 106 -0.80 -41.60 -7.46
N SER A 107 0.31 -41.50 -6.75
CA SER A 107 0.63 -40.34 -5.91
C SER A 107 2.13 -40.13 -5.78
N LEU A 108 2.53 -38.92 -5.42
CA LEU A 108 3.89 -38.53 -5.15
C LEU A 108 4.10 -38.34 -3.65
N THR A 109 5.05 -39.01 -3.06
CA THR A 109 5.43 -38.77 -1.66
C THR A 109 6.61 -37.78 -1.62
N VAL A 110 6.42 -36.61 -1.03
CA VAL A 110 7.46 -35.59 -0.93
C VAL A 110 8.40 -35.92 0.22
N VAL A 111 9.68 -35.95 -0.09
CA VAL A 111 10.77 -36.21 0.88
C VAL A 111 11.60 -34.98 1.18
N ASN A 112 11.72 -34.05 0.23
CA ASN A 112 12.47 -32.79 0.40
C ASN A 112 11.91 -31.67 -0.47
N ILE A 113 12.34 -30.42 -0.20
CA ILE A 113 11.97 -29.24 -0.95
C ILE A 113 13.18 -28.31 -1.09
N ASP A 114 13.34 -27.67 -2.26
CA ASP A 114 14.35 -26.63 -2.50
C ASP A 114 13.71 -25.23 -2.50
N PRO A 115 13.90 -24.44 -1.44
CA PRO A 115 13.35 -23.09 -1.34
C PRO A 115 13.94 -22.12 -2.35
N THR A 116 15.16 -22.34 -2.81
CA THR A 116 15.87 -21.42 -3.73
C THR A 116 15.19 -21.32 -5.09
N TYR A 117 14.54 -22.38 -5.52
CA TYR A 117 13.76 -22.40 -6.76
C TYR A 117 12.55 -21.45 -6.65
N THR A 118 11.82 -21.51 -5.54
CA THR A 118 10.66 -20.64 -5.29
C THR A 118 11.07 -19.19 -5.20
N LEU A 119 12.16 -18.88 -4.48
CA LEU A 119 12.72 -17.52 -4.41
C LEU A 119 13.12 -16.97 -5.80
N GLY A 120 13.77 -17.83 -6.61
CA GLY A 120 14.14 -17.46 -7.99
C GLY A 120 12.93 -17.15 -8.88
N ASP A 121 11.85 -17.92 -8.76
CA ASP A 121 10.60 -17.66 -9.50
C ASP A 121 9.94 -16.34 -9.06
N MET A 122 9.94 -16.05 -7.76
CA MET A 122 9.42 -14.78 -7.22
C MET A 122 10.16 -13.57 -7.75
N VAL A 123 11.49 -13.58 -7.70
CA VAL A 123 12.32 -12.49 -8.23
C VAL A 123 12.07 -12.30 -9.73
N ARG A 124 11.92 -13.38 -10.47
CA ARG A 124 11.60 -13.32 -11.91
C ARG A 124 10.23 -12.71 -12.15
N ARG A 125 9.19 -13.12 -11.40
CA ARG A 125 7.83 -12.56 -11.51
C ARG A 125 7.81 -11.07 -11.19
N ARG A 126 8.48 -10.64 -10.11
CA ARG A 126 8.59 -9.21 -9.76
C ARG A 126 9.21 -8.39 -10.90
N LYS A 127 10.32 -8.87 -11.46
CA LYS A 127 10.97 -8.20 -12.60
C LYS A 127 10.05 -8.10 -13.83
N GLU A 128 9.30 -9.15 -14.11
CA GLU A 128 8.37 -9.18 -15.23
C GLU A 128 7.23 -8.17 -15.03
N ILE A 129 6.64 -8.12 -13.84
CA ILE A 129 5.60 -7.14 -13.49
C ILE A 129 6.14 -5.71 -13.63
N LEU A 130 7.31 -5.42 -13.07
CA LEU A 130 7.92 -4.10 -13.17
C LEU A 130 8.22 -3.70 -14.62
N ARG A 131 8.72 -4.64 -15.43
CA ARG A 131 8.96 -4.42 -16.86
C ARG A 131 7.66 -4.08 -17.60
N GLN A 132 6.59 -4.81 -17.32
CA GLN A 132 5.29 -4.57 -17.93
C GLN A 132 4.73 -3.20 -17.54
N LEU A 133 4.78 -2.82 -16.25
CA LEU A 133 4.35 -1.50 -15.77
C LEU A 133 5.18 -0.36 -16.37
N ASP A 134 6.47 -0.58 -16.63
CA ASP A 134 7.35 0.38 -17.27
C ASP A 134 7.03 0.54 -18.77
N GLU A 135 6.82 -0.57 -19.49
CA GLU A 135 6.40 -0.57 -20.89
C GLU A 135 5.03 0.13 -21.11
N GLU A 136 4.13 0.03 -20.14
CA GLU A 136 2.85 0.72 -20.12
C GLU A 136 2.96 2.18 -19.67
N GLY A 137 4.12 2.62 -19.19
CA GLY A 137 4.38 3.99 -18.73
C GLY A 137 3.65 4.38 -17.44
N ILE A 138 3.23 3.39 -16.64
CA ILE A 138 2.47 3.64 -15.39
C ILE A 138 3.33 3.49 -14.13
N LEU A 139 4.56 2.98 -14.24
CA LEU A 139 5.44 2.65 -13.10
C LEU A 139 5.68 3.84 -12.14
N THR A 140 5.72 5.07 -12.66
CA THR A 140 6.07 6.27 -11.88
C THR A 140 4.90 7.19 -11.59
N LEU A 141 3.72 6.93 -12.13
CA LEU A 141 2.58 7.85 -12.06
C LEU A 141 2.22 8.26 -10.62
N ASN A 142 2.19 7.32 -9.69
CA ASN A 142 1.88 7.65 -8.29
C ASN A 142 3.00 8.44 -7.61
N LYS A 143 4.27 8.20 -7.99
CA LYS A 143 5.44 8.95 -7.47
C LYS A 143 5.47 10.41 -7.90
N GLU A 144 4.89 10.71 -9.05
CA GLU A 144 4.84 12.07 -9.62
C GLU A 144 3.75 12.94 -8.97
N LEU A 145 2.82 12.32 -8.22
CA LEU A 145 1.79 13.04 -7.50
C LEU A 145 2.44 13.89 -6.39
N LYS A 146 1.89 15.07 -6.16
CA LYS A 146 2.34 15.94 -5.06
C LYS A 146 1.50 15.65 -3.82
N LEU A 147 2.17 15.49 -2.68
CA LEU A 147 1.48 15.48 -1.40
C LEU A 147 0.85 16.87 -1.16
N PRO A 148 -0.39 16.92 -0.70
CA PRO A 148 -1.01 18.18 -0.27
C PRO A 148 -0.18 18.85 0.83
N VAL A 149 -0.15 20.16 0.85
CA VAL A 149 0.60 20.96 1.84
C VAL A 149 0.20 20.59 3.27
N LEU A 150 -1.08 20.32 3.49
CA LEU A 150 -1.63 19.82 4.75
C LEU A 150 -2.24 18.44 4.52
N THR A 151 -1.50 17.40 4.87
CA THR A 151 -1.92 16.00 4.74
C THR A 151 -2.52 15.52 6.05
N GLN A 152 -3.78 15.85 6.30
CA GLN A 152 -4.45 15.51 7.57
C GLN A 152 -5.47 14.38 7.42
N ARG A 153 -6.13 14.24 6.27
CA ARG A 153 -7.16 13.25 6.01
C ARG A 153 -6.58 12.00 5.38
N ILE A 154 -6.46 10.98 6.18
CA ILE A 154 -5.68 9.79 5.85
C ILE A 154 -6.62 8.61 5.66
N ALA A 155 -6.68 8.08 4.43
CA ALA A 155 -7.32 6.80 4.16
C ALA A 155 -6.34 5.67 4.50
N VAL A 156 -6.61 4.88 5.52
CA VAL A 156 -5.72 3.80 5.95
C VAL A 156 -6.27 2.46 5.49
N ILE A 157 -5.56 1.75 4.64
CA ILE A 157 -5.87 0.38 4.25
C ILE A 157 -5.07 -0.56 5.15
N SER A 158 -5.78 -1.30 5.99
CA SER A 158 -5.17 -2.25 6.93
C SER A 158 -6.20 -3.27 7.42
N SER A 159 -5.74 -4.25 8.20
CA SER A 159 -6.64 -5.12 8.97
C SER A 159 -7.08 -4.41 10.26
N ALA A 160 -8.35 -4.55 10.63
CA ALA A 160 -8.89 -3.97 11.89
C ALA A 160 -8.21 -4.50 13.14
N THR A 161 -7.69 -5.71 13.09
CA THR A 161 -7.01 -6.39 14.21
C THR A 161 -5.49 -6.22 14.19
N ALA A 162 -4.96 -5.48 13.20
CA ALA A 162 -3.53 -5.29 13.06
C ALA A 162 -3.00 -4.37 14.15
N ALA A 163 -2.05 -4.84 14.95
CA ALA A 163 -1.34 -4.02 15.94
C ALA A 163 -0.73 -2.77 15.30
N GLY A 164 -0.15 -2.90 14.10
CA GLY A 164 0.43 -1.78 13.37
C GLY A 164 -0.55 -0.65 13.03
N TYR A 165 -1.83 -0.95 12.85
CA TYR A 165 -2.85 0.11 12.69
C TYR A 165 -3.06 0.88 14.00
N GLY A 166 -3.12 0.16 15.13
CA GLY A 166 -3.21 0.78 16.46
C GLY A 166 -2.00 1.68 16.75
N ASP A 167 -0.79 1.19 16.47
CA ASP A 167 0.46 1.94 16.66
C ASP A 167 0.51 3.18 15.77
N PHE A 168 0.11 3.06 14.50
CA PHE A 168 0.01 4.17 13.56
C PHE A 168 -0.93 5.27 14.07
N CYS A 169 -2.15 4.90 14.47
CA CYS A 169 -3.14 5.84 15.00
C CYS A 169 -2.67 6.47 16.30
N ASN A 170 -2.09 5.68 17.21
CA ASN A 170 -1.59 6.17 18.49
C ASN A 170 -0.49 7.23 18.29
N GLN A 171 0.44 6.99 17.37
CA GLN A 171 1.52 7.94 17.08
C GLN A 171 1.00 9.24 16.44
N LEU A 172 0.00 9.17 15.56
CA LEU A 172 -0.64 10.35 14.99
C LEU A 172 -1.41 11.16 16.04
N LEU A 173 -2.13 10.48 16.94
CA LEU A 173 -2.95 11.14 17.97
C LEU A 173 -2.11 11.76 19.09
N HIS A 174 -0.97 11.15 19.43
CA HIS A 174 -0.09 11.60 20.51
C HIS A 174 1.20 12.25 20.00
N ASN A 175 1.12 12.92 18.82
CA ASN A 175 2.28 13.63 18.32
C ASN A 175 2.62 14.85 19.21
N SER A 176 3.92 15.09 19.41
CA SER A 176 4.43 16.15 20.28
C SER A 176 4.18 17.59 19.77
N PHE A 177 3.70 17.71 18.53
CA PHE A 177 3.49 19.02 17.89
C PHE A 177 2.03 19.50 17.99
N GLY A 178 1.12 18.68 18.50
CA GLY A 178 -0.30 19.02 18.61
C GLY A 178 -1.04 19.04 17.27
N PHE A 179 -0.47 18.47 16.21
CA PHE A 179 -1.15 18.39 14.91
C PHE A 179 -2.31 17.39 14.98
N VAL A 180 -3.41 17.76 14.34
CA VAL A 180 -4.62 16.93 14.31
C VAL A 180 -4.66 16.18 12.98
N PHE A 181 -4.80 14.85 13.06
CA PHE A 181 -4.96 13.97 11.90
C PHE A 181 -6.28 13.22 12.00
N TYR A 182 -6.85 12.91 10.85
CA TYR A 182 -8.13 12.19 10.74
C TYR A 182 -7.92 10.87 9.96
N PRO A 183 -7.27 9.88 10.61
CA PRO A 183 -7.10 8.57 9.99
C PRO A 183 -8.42 7.81 9.98
N ARG A 184 -8.74 7.19 8.87
CA ARG A 184 -9.91 6.32 8.77
C ARG A 184 -9.56 5.00 8.14
N LEU A 185 -9.96 3.92 8.82
CA LEU A 185 -9.68 2.57 8.40
C LEU A 185 -10.58 2.12 7.26
N PHE A 186 -9.96 1.65 6.19
CA PHE A 186 -10.52 0.78 5.18
C PHE A 186 -10.05 -0.63 5.44
N GLN A 187 -10.91 -1.41 6.01
CA GLN A 187 -10.53 -2.77 6.33
C GLN A 187 -10.25 -3.57 5.06
N ALA A 188 -9.07 -4.18 5.02
CA ALA A 188 -8.64 -5.09 3.99
C ALA A 188 -7.96 -6.31 4.61
N ILE A 189 -7.94 -7.40 3.85
CA ILE A 189 -7.17 -8.59 4.18
C ILE A 189 -5.73 -8.32 3.77
N MET A 190 -4.81 -8.46 4.73
CA MET A 190 -3.41 -8.11 4.56
C MET A 190 -2.50 -9.35 4.49
N GLN A 191 -3.06 -10.55 4.35
CA GLN A 191 -2.33 -11.82 4.29
C GLN A 191 -3.06 -12.85 3.44
N GLY A 192 -2.29 -13.67 2.71
CA GLY A 192 -2.81 -14.75 1.88
C GLY A 192 -3.28 -14.29 0.49
N GLU A 193 -3.88 -15.19 -0.25
CA GLU A 193 -4.23 -15.04 -1.68
C GLU A 193 -5.23 -13.92 -1.98
N GLN A 194 -5.90 -13.37 -0.98
CA GLN A 194 -6.98 -12.40 -1.16
C GLN A 194 -6.57 -10.96 -0.89
N VAL A 195 -5.30 -10.74 -0.61
CA VAL A 195 -4.72 -9.40 -0.37
C VAL A 195 -5.01 -8.49 -1.55
N GLU A 196 -4.72 -8.93 -2.75
CA GLU A 196 -4.93 -8.18 -4.00
C GLU A 196 -6.34 -7.63 -4.11
N GLN A 197 -7.32 -8.52 -4.16
CA GLN A 197 -8.71 -8.11 -4.39
C GLN A 197 -9.29 -7.31 -3.23
N SER A 198 -8.89 -7.61 -2.01
CA SER A 198 -9.34 -6.89 -0.84
C SER A 198 -8.81 -5.44 -0.83
N ILE A 199 -7.56 -5.22 -1.25
CA ILE A 199 -6.97 -3.88 -1.34
C ILE A 199 -7.58 -3.12 -2.53
N ILE A 200 -7.74 -3.75 -3.69
CA ILE A 200 -8.39 -3.13 -4.85
C ILE A 200 -9.80 -2.67 -4.49
N GLN A 201 -10.59 -3.50 -3.84
CA GLN A 201 -11.92 -3.09 -3.35
C GLN A 201 -11.86 -1.95 -2.35
N ALA A 202 -10.83 -1.86 -1.50
CA ALA A 202 -10.63 -0.73 -0.61
C ALA A 202 -10.28 0.54 -1.40
N LEU A 203 -9.42 0.44 -2.40
CA LEU A 203 -9.07 1.54 -3.31
C LEU A 203 -10.28 2.04 -4.09
N ASP A 204 -11.12 1.16 -4.63
CA ASP A 204 -12.37 1.54 -5.32
C ASP A 204 -13.29 2.35 -4.41
N ARG A 205 -13.40 1.93 -3.17
CA ARG A 205 -14.18 2.64 -2.15
C ARG A 205 -13.58 4.00 -1.80
N ILE A 206 -12.26 4.12 -1.76
CA ILE A 206 -11.58 5.40 -1.58
C ILE A 206 -11.80 6.28 -2.82
N ASN A 207 -11.67 5.72 -4.01
CA ASN A 207 -11.81 6.44 -5.27
C ASN A 207 -13.23 7.02 -5.43
N ALA A 208 -14.25 6.25 -5.07
CA ALA A 208 -15.63 6.76 -5.08
C ALA A 208 -15.82 8.06 -4.26
N THR A 209 -14.86 8.42 -3.42
CA THR A 209 -14.92 9.55 -2.48
C THR A 209 -13.60 10.32 -2.37
N ARG A 210 -12.83 10.27 -3.46
CA ARG A 210 -11.46 10.80 -3.48
C ARG A 210 -11.32 12.23 -2.95
N ASP A 211 -12.31 13.09 -3.20
CA ASP A 211 -12.28 14.50 -2.80
C ASP A 211 -12.24 14.73 -1.29
N ASN A 212 -12.41 13.68 -0.51
CA ASN A 212 -12.37 13.71 0.93
C ASN A 212 -11.02 13.27 1.52
N TRP A 213 -10.01 12.86 0.73
CA TRP A 213 -8.74 12.34 1.24
C TRP A 213 -7.55 13.09 0.67
N ASP A 214 -6.50 13.19 1.49
CA ASP A 214 -5.24 13.78 1.09
C ASP A 214 -4.24 12.72 0.64
N VAL A 215 -4.29 11.56 1.28
CA VAL A 215 -3.31 10.48 1.10
C VAL A 215 -3.93 9.13 1.44
N VAL A 216 -3.45 8.09 0.78
CA VAL A 216 -3.73 6.70 1.13
C VAL A 216 -2.51 6.12 1.83
N VAL A 217 -2.71 5.40 2.93
CA VAL A 217 -1.65 4.71 3.64
C VAL A 217 -1.98 3.23 3.68
N ILE A 218 -1.13 2.40 3.08
CA ILE A 218 -1.27 0.94 3.10
C ILE A 218 -0.27 0.42 4.11
N ILE A 219 -0.77 -0.05 5.26
CA ILE A 219 0.06 -0.55 6.35
C ILE A 219 -0.36 -1.94 6.75
N ARG A 220 0.65 -2.71 7.15
CA ARG A 220 0.48 -4.06 7.65
C ARG A 220 0.91 -4.14 9.11
N GLY A 221 0.15 -4.87 9.92
CA GLY A 221 0.55 -5.19 11.30
C GLY A 221 1.68 -6.20 11.34
N GLY A 222 2.56 -6.09 12.33
CA GLY A 222 3.59 -7.09 12.60
C GLY A 222 2.95 -8.45 12.91
N GLY A 223 3.34 -9.45 12.15
CA GLY A 223 3.05 -10.88 12.35
C GLY A 223 4.28 -11.64 11.91
N ALA A 224 4.38 -12.93 12.26
CA ALA A 224 5.47 -13.81 11.82
C ALA A 224 5.78 -13.61 10.33
N THR A 225 7.03 -13.81 9.91
CA THR A 225 7.54 -13.72 8.53
C THR A 225 6.49 -14.20 7.54
N SER A 226 5.66 -13.33 7.08
CA SER A 226 4.39 -13.69 6.49
C SER A 226 4.42 -13.29 5.05
N ASP A 227 3.82 -14.12 4.27
CA ASP A 227 3.60 -14.04 2.85
C ASP A 227 3.34 -12.59 2.37
N LEU A 228 4.29 -12.05 1.62
CA LEU A 228 4.22 -10.76 0.94
C LEU A 228 3.78 -10.91 -0.52
N SER A 229 3.59 -12.15 -0.99
CA SER A 229 3.27 -12.45 -2.39
C SER A 229 1.98 -11.76 -2.88
N GLY A 230 1.02 -11.56 -1.99
CA GLY A 230 -0.21 -10.84 -2.32
C GLY A 230 -0.01 -9.35 -2.67
N PHE A 231 1.15 -8.77 -2.35
CA PHE A 231 1.54 -7.41 -2.74
C PHE A 231 2.39 -7.35 -4.02
N ASP A 232 2.76 -8.53 -4.55
CA ASP A 232 3.59 -8.69 -5.75
C ASP A 232 2.75 -9.12 -6.97
N THR A 233 1.60 -8.51 -7.15
CA THR A 233 0.70 -8.82 -8.26
C THR A 233 0.58 -7.64 -9.22
N TYR A 234 0.39 -7.93 -10.51
CA TYR A 234 0.27 -6.90 -11.54
C TYR A 234 -0.99 -6.04 -11.34
N ASP A 235 -2.14 -6.66 -11.07
CA ASP A 235 -3.41 -5.94 -10.97
C ASP A 235 -3.42 -4.96 -9.80
N LEU A 236 -2.89 -5.36 -8.63
CA LEU A 236 -2.75 -4.46 -7.49
C LEU A 236 -1.77 -3.33 -7.80
N ALA A 237 -0.64 -3.65 -8.40
CA ALA A 237 0.38 -2.67 -8.76
C ALA A 237 -0.17 -1.64 -9.76
N ALA A 238 -0.83 -2.07 -10.83
CA ALA A 238 -1.42 -1.19 -11.83
C ALA A 238 -2.51 -0.27 -11.25
N ASN A 239 -3.38 -0.81 -10.38
CA ASN A 239 -4.39 -0.01 -9.68
C ASN A 239 -3.78 1.04 -8.76
N CYS A 240 -2.72 0.68 -8.02
CA CYS A 240 -2.02 1.62 -7.13
C CYS A 240 -1.22 2.65 -7.91
N ALA A 241 -0.52 2.26 -8.98
CA ALA A 241 0.26 3.18 -9.81
C ALA A 241 -0.60 4.28 -10.44
N GLN A 242 -1.80 3.93 -10.89
CA GLN A 242 -2.76 4.84 -11.53
C GLN A 242 -3.70 5.52 -10.53
N PHE A 243 -3.54 5.26 -9.23
CA PHE A 243 -4.44 5.83 -8.23
C PHE A 243 -4.26 7.35 -8.13
N PRO A 244 -5.37 8.14 -8.09
CA PRO A 244 -5.30 9.61 -8.19
C PRO A 244 -4.83 10.30 -6.90
N LEU A 245 -4.60 9.56 -5.82
CA LEU A 245 -4.04 10.08 -4.57
C LEU A 245 -2.67 9.45 -4.31
N PRO A 246 -1.74 10.18 -3.66
CA PRO A 246 -0.46 9.63 -3.26
C PRO A 246 -0.67 8.43 -2.32
N ILE A 247 0.07 7.35 -2.55
CA ILE A 247 0.03 6.14 -1.73
C ILE A 247 1.34 6.04 -0.95
N ILE A 248 1.22 5.88 0.38
CA ILE A 248 2.35 5.58 1.26
C ILE A 248 2.22 4.13 1.70
N THR A 249 3.29 3.35 1.52
CA THR A 249 3.33 1.96 1.96
C THR A 249 4.19 1.79 3.20
N GLY A 250 3.71 1.01 4.16
CA GLY A 250 4.43 0.60 5.37
C GLY A 250 4.21 -0.90 5.61
N ILE A 251 4.60 -1.72 4.63
CA ILE A 251 4.26 -3.15 4.56
C ILE A 251 5.44 -4.03 4.95
N GLY A 252 6.66 -3.70 4.52
CA GLY A 252 7.82 -4.56 4.55
C GLY A 252 8.94 -4.16 5.52
N HIS A 253 9.87 -5.09 5.73
CA HIS A 253 11.15 -4.88 6.40
C HIS A 253 12.27 -4.58 5.37
N GLU A 254 13.47 -4.21 5.86
CA GLU A 254 14.61 -3.75 5.04
C GLU A 254 15.05 -4.66 3.89
N ARG A 255 14.68 -5.94 3.91
CA ARG A 255 15.16 -6.96 2.95
C ARG A 255 14.14 -7.40 1.92
N ASP A 256 12.86 -6.99 2.06
CA ASP A 256 11.76 -7.56 1.28
C ASP A 256 10.91 -6.46 0.62
N ASP A 257 11.46 -5.80 -0.39
CA ASP A 257 10.74 -4.83 -1.20
C ASP A 257 9.67 -5.53 -2.04
N THR A 258 8.43 -5.09 -1.93
CA THR A 258 7.35 -5.57 -2.79
C THR A 258 7.22 -4.71 -4.05
N VAL A 259 6.57 -5.25 -5.09
CA VAL A 259 6.22 -4.46 -6.29
C VAL A 259 5.39 -3.23 -5.88
N LEU A 260 4.48 -3.39 -4.92
CA LEU A 260 3.66 -2.29 -4.40
C LEU A 260 4.51 -1.17 -3.78
N ASP A 261 5.56 -1.52 -3.02
CA ASP A 261 6.50 -0.53 -2.46
C ASP A 261 7.26 0.23 -3.55
N MET A 262 7.58 -0.46 -4.65
CA MET A 262 8.33 0.14 -5.75
C MET A 262 7.52 1.14 -6.59
N ILE A 263 6.20 1.01 -6.64
CA ILE A 263 5.33 1.90 -7.41
C ILE A 263 4.70 3.01 -6.57
N SER A 264 4.60 2.83 -5.26
CA SER A 264 3.98 3.80 -4.35
C SER A 264 4.73 5.13 -4.34
N HIS A 265 4.01 6.21 -4.01
CA HIS A 265 4.58 7.56 -3.87
C HIS A 265 5.74 7.59 -2.87
N THR A 266 5.51 7.01 -1.69
CA THR A 266 6.52 6.94 -0.63
C THR A 266 6.46 5.58 0.04
N ARG A 267 7.63 4.95 0.13
CA ARG A 267 7.82 3.73 0.88
C ARG A 267 8.41 4.03 2.24
N VAL A 268 7.87 3.42 3.28
CA VAL A 268 8.43 3.43 4.64
C VAL A 268 8.47 2.01 5.21
N LYS A 269 9.32 1.81 6.23
CA LYS A 269 9.61 0.46 6.75
C LYS A 269 8.51 -0.10 7.65
N THR A 270 7.80 0.75 8.36
CA THR A 270 6.84 0.34 9.40
C THR A 270 5.63 1.25 9.41
N PRO A 271 4.50 0.82 9.99
CA PRO A 271 3.35 1.68 10.24
C PRO A 271 3.69 2.93 11.05
N THR A 272 4.55 2.81 12.05
CA THR A 272 5.03 3.95 12.86
C THR A 272 5.85 4.92 12.03
N ALA A 273 6.71 4.44 11.14
CA ALA A 273 7.46 5.29 10.22
C ALA A 273 6.53 6.03 9.23
N ALA A 274 5.39 5.44 8.85
CA ALA A 274 4.38 6.13 8.03
C ALA A 274 3.72 7.28 8.81
N ALA A 275 3.40 7.08 10.08
CA ALA A 275 2.90 8.15 10.93
C ALA A 275 3.93 9.27 11.12
N GLU A 276 5.18 8.90 11.38
CA GLU A 276 6.27 9.86 11.52
C GLU A 276 6.53 10.67 10.24
N PHE A 277 6.48 10.03 9.08
CA PHE A 277 6.60 10.70 7.80
C PHE A 277 5.51 11.78 7.62
N LEU A 278 4.27 11.46 7.93
CA LEU A 278 3.14 12.40 7.83
C LEU A 278 3.26 13.54 8.83
N ILE A 279 3.64 13.26 10.06
CA ILE A 279 3.88 14.27 11.09
C ILE A 279 5.01 15.22 10.67
N ASN A 280 6.11 14.68 10.14
CA ASN A 280 7.23 15.47 9.67
C ASN A 280 6.88 16.33 8.46
N HIS A 281 6.06 15.84 7.54
CA HIS A 281 5.57 16.60 6.40
C HIS A 281 4.76 17.82 6.85
N VAL A 282 3.82 17.66 7.77
CA VAL A 282 3.04 18.79 8.33
C VAL A 282 3.93 19.72 9.14
N ARG A 283 4.90 19.19 9.90
CA ARG A 283 5.86 19.98 10.66
C ARG A 283 6.71 20.87 9.76
N GLN A 284 7.21 20.34 8.65
CA GLN A 284 7.98 21.12 7.68
C GLN A 284 7.16 22.31 7.15
N THR A 285 5.90 22.07 6.81
CA THR A 285 4.99 23.13 6.36
C THR A 285 4.76 24.18 7.46
N ALA A 286 4.59 23.76 8.71
CA ALA A 286 4.42 24.68 9.84
C ALA A 286 5.68 25.53 10.04
N GLN A 287 6.87 24.93 9.96
CA GLN A 287 8.14 25.65 10.06
C GLN A 287 8.35 26.68 8.92
N GLU A 288 7.94 26.34 7.70
CA GLU A 288 7.97 27.29 6.59
C GLU A 288 7.08 28.50 6.87
N LEU A 289 5.88 28.27 7.42
CA LEU A 289 4.96 29.36 7.83
C LEU A 289 5.55 30.23 8.94
N GLU A 290 6.13 29.63 9.97
CA GLU A 290 6.81 30.35 11.05
C GLU A 290 7.96 31.21 10.51
N THR A 291 8.74 30.66 9.57
CA THR A 291 9.83 31.38 8.93
C THR A 291 9.31 32.60 8.15
N TYR A 292 8.23 32.47 7.41
CA TYR A 292 7.62 33.60 6.70
C TYR A 292 7.06 34.63 7.67
N GLU A 293 6.46 34.19 8.77
CA GLU A 293 5.98 35.11 9.82
C GLU A 293 7.13 35.90 10.45
N GLU A 294 8.24 35.25 10.83
CA GLU A 294 9.41 35.89 11.38
C GLU A 294 10.01 36.92 10.41
N VAL A 295 10.18 36.58 9.13
CA VAL A 295 10.68 37.48 8.10
C VAL A 295 9.80 38.74 7.99
N ILE A 296 8.49 38.56 8.05
CA ILE A 296 7.54 39.68 7.99
C ILE A 296 7.67 40.57 9.22
N TYR A 297 7.71 39.97 10.42
CA TYR A 297 7.85 40.75 11.66
C TYR A 297 9.19 41.49 11.80
N GLN A 298 10.25 40.97 11.21
CA GLN A 298 11.59 41.60 11.29
C GLN A 298 11.82 42.63 10.18
N GLU A 299 11.52 42.30 8.94
CA GLU A 299 11.88 43.15 7.79
C GLU A 299 10.93 44.35 7.62
N VAL A 300 9.65 44.21 7.92
CA VAL A 300 8.69 45.31 7.75
C VAL A 300 8.98 46.48 8.71
N PRO A 301 9.18 46.28 10.03
CA PRO A 301 9.55 47.37 10.93
C PRO A 301 10.92 48.01 10.57
N ARG A 302 11.87 47.18 10.16
CA ARG A 302 13.21 47.65 9.76
C ARG A 302 13.15 48.55 8.53
N LEU A 303 12.42 48.18 7.51
CA LEU A 303 12.19 49.00 6.31
C LEU A 303 11.50 50.33 6.65
N LEU A 304 10.47 50.24 7.49
CA LEU A 304 9.76 51.46 7.97
C LEU A 304 10.67 52.39 8.75
N GLN A 305 11.53 51.83 9.60
CA GLN A 305 12.49 52.63 10.39
C GLN A 305 13.58 53.25 9.51
N GLN A 306 14.12 52.54 8.54
CA GLN A 306 15.08 53.06 7.57
C GLN A 306 14.51 54.22 6.74
N GLU A 307 13.29 54.07 6.26
CA GLU A 307 12.64 55.15 5.49
C GLU A 307 12.28 56.34 6.37
N LYS A 308 11.91 56.12 7.63
CA LYS A 308 11.70 57.21 8.60
C LYS A 308 13.01 57.96 8.90
N GLN A 309 14.11 57.25 9.16
CA GLN A 309 15.42 57.86 9.35
C GLN A 309 15.90 58.63 8.11
N ARG A 310 15.62 58.12 6.93
CA ARG A 310 15.92 58.79 5.66
C ARG A 310 15.10 60.08 5.52
N LEU A 311 13.85 60.07 5.92
CA LEU A 311 12.98 61.25 5.99
C LEU A 311 13.52 62.31 6.95
N ASP A 312 13.89 61.92 8.18
CA ASP A 312 14.43 62.80 9.20
C ASP A 312 15.76 63.42 8.75
N SER A 313 16.61 62.64 8.04
CA SER A 313 17.86 63.16 7.46
C SER A 313 17.63 64.19 6.36
N PHE A 314 16.54 64.08 5.61
CA PHE A 314 16.16 65.10 4.62
C PHE A 314 15.58 66.38 5.26
N ILE A 315 14.75 66.21 6.31
CA ILE A 315 14.19 67.34 7.07
C ILE A 315 15.29 68.19 7.70
N THR A 316 16.34 67.57 8.23
CA THR A 316 17.46 68.28 8.85
C THR A 316 18.47 68.96 7.84
N ARG A 317 18.60 68.35 6.64
CA ARG A 317 19.51 68.87 5.62
C ARG A 317 18.94 70.02 4.78
N ILE A 318 17.64 70.05 4.57
CA ILE A 318 16.99 71.03 3.67
C ILE A 318 17.07 72.48 4.21
N PRO A 319 16.82 72.80 5.53
CA PRO A 319 16.81 74.17 6.01
C PRO A 319 18.14 74.85 5.84
N GLY A 320 19.29 74.18 6.06
CA GLY A 320 20.62 74.78 5.94
C GLY A 320 21.03 75.17 4.52
N GLN A 321 20.49 74.51 3.50
CA GLN A 321 20.77 74.82 2.11
C GLN A 321 19.81 75.83 1.50
N VAL A 322 18.65 75.97 2.09
CA VAL A 322 17.63 76.94 1.64
C VAL A 322 18.00 78.37 1.92
N GLN A 323 18.68 78.67 3.05
CA GLN A 323 19.07 80.01 3.41
C GLN A 323 20.05 80.64 2.43
N MET A 324 20.85 79.91 1.75
CA MET A 324 21.86 80.45 0.79
C MET A 324 21.36 80.57 -0.66
N ARG A 325 20.24 80.00 -1.04
CA ARG A 325 19.76 80.03 -2.43
C ARG A 325 18.30 80.44 -2.62
N LEU A 326 17.71 81.12 -1.64
CA LEU A 326 16.29 81.42 -1.56
C LEU A 326 15.67 82.11 -2.78
N GLN A 327 16.46 82.99 -3.50
CA GLN A 327 15.93 83.68 -4.68
C GLN A 327 16.04 82.94 -6.01
N ARG A 328 16.91 81.93 -6.10
CA ARG A 328 17.14 81.20 -7.37
C ARG A 328 16.42 79.89 -7.44
N GLU A 329 16.03 79.36 -6.31
CA GLU A 329 15.55 77.97 -6.22
C GLU A 329 14.05 77.80 -5.83
N ASN A 330 13.32 78.94 -5.61
CA ASN A 330 11.88 78.82 -5.29
C ASN A 330 11.11 77.93 -6.33
N PHE A 331 11.39 78.10 -7.58
CA PHE A 331 10.78 77.33 -8.63
C PHE A 331 11.27 75.82 -8.64
N ARG A 332 12.56 75.65 -8.24
CA ARG A 332 13.13 74.30 -8.12
C ARG A 332 12.65 73.60 -6.86
N GLN A 333 12.41 74.35 -5.79
CA GLN A 333 11.90 73.88 -4.53
C GLN A 333 10.42 73.36 -4.65
N GLU A 334 9.59 74.15 -5.33
CA GLU A 334 8.22 73.73 -5.63
C GLU A 334 8.16 72.41 -6.46
N LYS A 335 8.99 72.33 -7.47
CA LYS A 335 9.12 71.21 -8.32
C LYS A 335 9.66 69.93 -7.58
N PHE A 336 10.58 70.17 -6.64
CA PHE A 336 11.17 69.15 -5.80
C PHE A 336 10.16 68.64 -4.74
N GLN A 337 9.47 69.56 -4.07
CA GLN A 337 8.43 69.23 -3.12
C GLN A 337 7.28 68.43 -3.78
N ASN A 338 6.85 68.86 -4.98
CA ASN A 338 5.83 68.15 -5.71
C ASN A 338 6.28 66.75 -6.16
N ARG A 339 7.55 66.56 -6.59
CA ARG A 339 8.14 65.27 -6.92
C ARG A 339 8.23 64.34 -5.69
N MET A 340 8.62 64.91 -4.52
CA MET A 340 8.68 64.15 -3.27
C MET A 340 7.27 63.67 -2.83
N LYS A 341 6.29 64.61 -2.90
CA LYS A 341 4.91 64.31 -2.54
C LYS A 341 4.31 63.24 -3.44
N THR A 342 4.53 63.30 -4.74
CA THR A 342 4.05 62.31 -5.72
C THR A 342 4.75 60.97 -5.56
N ALA A 343 6.09 60.98 -5.33
CA ALA A 343 6.84 59.75 -5.08
C ALA A 343 6.44 59.11 -3.75
N TRP A 344 6.16 59.91 -2.73
CA TRP A 344 5.69 59.46 -1.43
C TRP A 344 4.29 58.83 -1.51
N GLN A 345 3.38 59.51 -2.23
CA GLN A 345 2.03 59.00 -2.45
C GLN A 345 2.02 57.66 -3.23
N SER A 346 2.87 57.57 -4.26
CA SER A 346 2.96 56.32 -5.01
C SER A 346 3.61 55.20 -4.17
N ARG A 347 4.60 55.54 -3.31
CA ARG A 347 5.24 54.56 -2.42
C ARG A 347 4.33 54.15 -1.26
N LEU A 348 3.55 55.07 -0.69
CA LEU A 348 2.52 54.76 0.29
C LEU A 348 1.41 53.91 -0.28
N LEU A 349 1.01 54.14 -1.52
CA LEU A 349 0.09 53.29 -2.24
C LEU A 349 0.68 51.88 -2.46
N GLN A 350 1.97 51.80 -2.78
CA GLN A 350 2.65 50.52 -3.00
C GLN A 350 2.81 49.72 -1.69
N GLU A 351 3.19 50.40 -0.57
CA GLU A 351 3.33 49.75 0.73
C GLU A 351 1.95 49.43 1.35
N ASN A 352 0.96 50.30 1.20
CA ASN A 352 -0.43 49.97 1.56
C ASN A 352 -0.97 48.79 0.75
N TYR A 353 -0.61 48.70 -0.52
CA TYR A 353 -0.97 47.52 -1.33
C TYR A 353 -0.29 46.25 -0.83
N ARG A 354 0.99 46.33 -0.42
CA ARG A 354 1.74 45.23 0.22
C ARG A 354 1.11 44.79 1.53
N LEU A 355 0.77 45.75 2.40
CA LEU A 355 0.11 45.48 3.67
C LEU A 355 -1.30 44.89 3.48
N GLN A 356 -2.01 45.29 2.43
CA GLN A 356 -3.34 44.70 2.10
C GLN A 356 -3.25 43.29 1.51
N LEU A 357 -2.07 42.88 1.00
CA LEU A 357 -1.86 41.49 0.53
C LEU A 357 -1.79 40.50 1.70
N MET A 358 -1.34 40.92 2.89
CA MET A 358 -1.17 40.06 4.05
C MET A 358 -2.49 39.42 4.54
N PRO A 359 -3.59 40.20 4.75
CA PRO A 359 -4.88 39.61 5.12
C PRO A 359 -5.43 38.68 4.03
N ARG A 360 -5.14 38.97 2.74
CA ARG A 360 -5.55 38.10 1.63
C ARG A 360 -4.80 36.77 1.61
N LEU A 361 -3.48 36.80 1.92
CA LEU A 361 -2.69 35.58 2.06
C LEU A 361 -3.15 34.74 3.26
N LEU A 362 -3.42 35.39 4.41
CA LEU A 362 -3.94 34.73 5.59
C LEU A 362 -5.33 34.12 5.34
N SER A 363 -6.24 34.88 4.71
CA SER A 363 -7.57 34.36 4.37
C SER A 363 -7.52 33.24 3.31
N ALA A 364 -6.59 33.34 2.34
CA ALA A 364 -6.38 32.27 1.36
C ALA A 364 -5.83 31.00 2.03
N LEU A 365 -4.92 31.13 3.00
CA LEU A 365 -4.42 30.03 3.82
C LEU A 365 -5.53 29.42 4.68
N GLN A 366 -6.32 30.25 5.38
CA GLN A 366 -7.47 29.78 6.16
C GLN A 366 -8.50 29.05 5.30
N ASN A 367 -8.83 29.63 4.13
CA ASN A 367 -9.75 28.99 3.18
C ASN A 367 -9.18 27.68 2.59
N ARG A 368 -7.84 27.58 2.46
CA ARG A 368 -7.19 26.36 2.02
C ARG A 368 -7.22 25.29 3.11
N VAL A 369 -6.91 25.67 4.35
CA VAL A 369 -7.02 24.79 5.52
C VAL A 369 -8.47 24.28 5.66
N GLN A 370 -9.44 25.17 5.58
CA GLN A 370 -10.87 24.82 5.73
C GLN A 370 -11.36 23.89 4.60
N ARG A 371 -10.90 24.08 3.36
CA ARG A 371 -11.18 23.18 2.24
C ARG A 371 -10.55 21.81 2.45
N GLU A 372 -9.28 21.77 2.92
CA GLU A 372 -8.61 20.50 3.15
C GLU A 372 -9.20 19.76 4.37
N THR A 373 -9.65 20.46 5.41
CA THR A 373 -10.38 19.86 6.54
C THR A 373 -11.72 19.27 6.09
N HIS A 374 -12.48 20.02 5.31
CA HIS A 374 -13.76 19.53 4.76
C HIS A 374 -13.56 18.32 3.82
N ARG A 375 -12.50 18.36 3.03
CA ARG A 375 -12.09 17.23 2.17
C ARG A 375 -11.75 15.99 3.01
N LEU A 376 -11.08 16.16 4.19
CA LEU A 376 -10.80 15.09 5.15
C LEU A 376 -12.06 14.49 5.79
N GLU A 377 -12.98 15.32 6.21
CA GLU A 377 -14.24 14.87 6.79
C GLU A 377 -15.05 14.04 5.79
N LEU A 378 -15.13 14.52 4.58
CA LEU A 378 -15.78 13.81 3.51
C LEU A 378 -15.08 12.46 3.22
N LEU A 379 -13.79 12.35 3.20
CA LEU A 379 -13.06 11.10 3.02
C LEU A 379 -13.22 10.18 4.24
N ALA A 380 -13.28 10.72 5.43
CA ALA A 380 -13.59 9.97 6.63
C ALA A 380 -14.97 9.27 6.57
N GLN A 381 -16.02 9.97 6.08
CA GLN A 381 -17.35 9.40 5.90
C GLN A 381 -17.41 8.24 4.88
N ARG A 382 -16.58 8.28 3.88
CA ARG A 382 -16.55 7.26 2.81
C ARG A 382 -15.83 5.99 3.24
N VAL A 383 -14.78 6.11 4.06
CA VAL A 383 -14.12 4.96 4.70
C VAL A 383 -15.09 4.23 5.62
N ASP A 384 -15.87 5.00 6.41
CA ASP A 384 -16.85 4.40 7.29
C ASP A 384 -17.98 3.68 6.53
N SER A 385 -18.42 4.23 5.41
CA SER A 385 -19.45 3.58 4.58
C SER A 385 -18.91 2.34 3.85
N ALA A 386 -17.61 2.23 3.71
CA ALA A 386 -16.90 1.13 3.06
C ALA A 386 -16.38 0.06 4.04
N SER A 387 -16.64 0.25 5.34
CA SER A 387 -16.35 -0.78 6.35
C SER A 387 -16.97 -2.12 5.95
N PRO A 388 -16.19 -3.20 5.98
CA PRO A 388 -16.70 -4.55 5.71
C PRO A 388 -17.91 -4.91 6.55
N GLU A 389 -17.97 -4.39 7.78
CA GLU A 389 -19.12 -4.60 8.66
C GLU A 389 -20.41 -3.97 8.14
N LYS A 390 -20.32 -2.79 7.52
CA LYS A 390 -21.49 -2.13 6.92
C LYS A 390 -21.92 -2.79 5.61
N LEU A 391 -20.98 -3.36 4.88
CA LEU A 391 -21.28 -4.17 3.68
C LEU A 391 -22.00 -5.46 4.06
N LEU A 392 -21.54 -6.14 5.07
CA LEU A 392 -22.21 -7.33 5.58
C LEU A 392 -23.64 -7.01 6.05
N LYS A 393 -23.87 -5.85 6.71
CA LYS A 393 -25.22 -5.39 7.10
C LYS A 393 -26.13 -5.06 5.91
N LYS A 394 -25.57 -4.73 4.75
CA LYS A 394 -26.33 -4.49 3.51
C LYS A 394 -26.69 -5.76 2.75
N GLY A 395 -26.41 -6.93 3.33
CA GLY A 395 -26.77 -8.23 2.73
C GLY A 395 -25.64 -8.90 1.94
N TYR A 396 -24.45 -8.30 1.90
CA TYR A 396 -23.28 -9.01 1.34
C TYR A 396 -22.80 -10.06 2.32
N SER A 397 -22.25 -11.12 1.80
CA SER A 397 -21.65 -12.20 2.57
C SER A 397 -20.18 -12.37 2.19
N LEU A 398 -19.42 -12.83 3.14
CA LEU A 398 -18.00 -13.12 2.95
C LEU A 398 -17.81 -14.63 3.02
N THR A 399 -17.49 -15.23 1.91
CA THR A 399 -17.22 -16.68 1.85
C THR A 399 -15.73 -16.95 2.03
N LEU A 400 -15.42 -17.83 2.96
CA LEU A 400 -14.05 -18.17 3.36
C LEU A 400 -13.81 -19.66 3.12
N LEU A 401 -12.65 -19.99 2.59
CA LEU A 401 -12.09 -21.34 2.56
C LEU A 401 -10.82 -21.31 3.41
N ASP A 402 -10.75 -22.10 4.46
CA ASP A 402 -9.63 -22.14 5.41
C ASP A 402 -9.20 -20.77 5.96
N GLY A 403 -10.18 -19.91 6.24
CA GLY A 403 -9.95 -18.58 6.80
C GLY A 403 -9.59 -17.49 5.77
N LYS A 404 -9.47 -17.84 4.49
CA LYS A 404 -9.21 -16.89 3.39
C LYS A 404 -10.47 -16.62 2.59
N VAL A 405 -10.70 -15.36 2.21
CA VAL A 405 -11.90 -14.99 1.45
C VAL A 405 -11.80 -15.54 0.02
N VAL A 406 -12.82 -16.22 -0.42
CA VAL A 406 -12.95 -16.72 -1.79
C VAL A 406 -13.57 -15.62 -2.64
N THR A 407 -12.86 -15.19 -3.66
CA THR A 407 -13.29 -14.12 -4.56
C THR A 407 -13.60 -14.63 -5.96
N ASP A 408 -13.16 -15.83 -6.28
CA ASP A 408 -13.42 -16.50 -7.54
C ASP A 408 -13.89 -17.94 -7.27
N ALA A 409 -15.01 -18.31 -7.88
CA ALA A 409 -15.56 -19.66 -7.79
C ALA A 409 -14.60 -20.74 -8.31
N SER A 410 -13.64 -20.39 -9.17
CA SER A 410 -12.62 -21.31 -9.67
C SER A 410 -11.67 -21.83 -8.58
N GLN A 411 -11.59 -21.14 -7.45
CA GLN A 411 -10.77 -21.53 -6.29
C GLN A 411 -11.40 -22.65 -5.46
N LEU A 412 -12.68 -22.96 -5.70
CA LEU A 412 -13.43 -23.97 -4.97
C LEU A 412 -13.47 -25.29 -5.73
N LYS A 413 -13.33 -26.39 -5.02
CA LYS A 413 -13.47 -27.73 -5.54
C LYS A 413 -14.73 -28.40 -4.96
N PRO A 414 -15.38 -29.29 -5.71
CA PRO A 414 -16.45 -30.11 -5.15
C PRO A 414 -15.92 -30.86 -3.91
N GLY A 415 -16.58 -30.65 -2.80
CA GLY A 415 -16.19 -31.24 -1.52
C GLY A 415 -15.63 -30.23 -0.50
N ASP A 416 -15.19 -29.07 -0.92
CA ASP A 416 -14.66 -28.03 -0.02
C ASP A 416 -15.73 -27.52 0.94
N GLU A 417 -15.34 -27.32 2.19
CA GLU A 417 -16.19 -26.65 3.18
C GLU A 417 -15.84 -25.15 3.22
N VAL A 418 -16.78 -24.34 2.84
CA VAL A 418 -16.65 -22.89 2.91
C VAL A 418 -17.46 -22.33 4.08
N GLU A 419 -16.85 -21.43 4.83
CA GLU A 419 -17.52 -20.65 5.87
C GLU A 419 -18.01 -19.33 5.26
N THR A 420 -19.33 -19.14 5.23
CA THR A 420 -19.90 -17.87 4.79
C THR A 420 -20.25 -17.01 6.01
N ARG A 421 -19.64 -15.83 6.09
CA ARG A 421 -19.93 -14.83 7.13
C ARG A 421 -20.96 -13.83 6.65
N LEU A 422 -21.95 -13.61 7.47
CA LEU A 422 -22.98 -12.60 7.30
C LEU A 422 -22.80 -11.49 8.36
N ALA A 423 -23.64 -10.46 8.30
CA ALA A 423 -23.65 -9.40 9.30
C ALA A 423 -23.89 -9.92 10.74
N LYS A 424 -24.65 -10.98 10.89
CA LYS A 424 -24.88 -11.67 12.17
C LYS A 424 -24.73 -13.16 11.93
N GLY A 425 -23.65 -13.73 12.47
CA GLY A 425 -23.39 -15.15 12.39
C GLY A 425 -22.64 -15.59 11.14
N LYS A 426 -22.38 -16.88 11.11
CA LYS A 426 -21.68 -17.57 10.03
C LYS A 426 -22.28 -18.97 9.88
N PHE A 427 -22.23 -19.49 8.71
CA PHE A 427 -22.60 -20.87 8.44
C PHE A 427 -21.57 -21.52 7.53
N ARG A 428 -21.52 -22.83 7.58
CA ARG A 428 -20.66 -23.62 6.69
C ARG A 428 -21.50 -24.29 5.65
N SER A 429 -21.01 -24.35 4.47
CA SER A 429 -21.60 -25.05 3.36
C SER A 429 -20.55 -25.85 2.61
N LYS A 430 -20.95 -26.93 2.03
CA LYS A 430 -20.07 -27.78 1.24
C LYS A 430 -20.32 -27.50 -0.23
N VAL A 431 -19.29 -27.32 -0.98
CA VAL A 431 -19.40 -27.14 -2.43
C VAL A 431 -19.76 -28.46 -3.05
N ILE A 432 -20.96 -28.51 -3.67
CA ILE A 432 -21.48 -29.77 -4.25
C ILE A 432 -21.12 -29.83 -5.74
N ASN A 433 -21.31 -28.71 -6.47
CA ASN A 433 -20.97 -28.57 -7.88
C ASN A 433 -20.40 -27.19 -8.16
N LYS A 434 -19.64 -27.10 -9.23
CA LYS A 434 -19.01 -25.85 -9.69
C LYS A 434 -19.91 -25.20 -10.74
#